data_61074d5b9107dde3494d97538192e354
#
_entry.id   61074d5b9107dde3494d97538192e354
#
_cell.length_a   1.000
_cell.length_b   1.000
_cell.length_c   1.000
_cell.angle_alpha   90.00
_cell.angle_beta   90.00
_cell.angle_gamma   90.00
#
_symmetry.space_group_name_H-M   'P 1'
#
loop_
_entity.id
_entity.type
_entity.pdbx_description
1 polymer ?
#
loop_
_entity_poly.entity_id
_entity_poly.type
_entity_poly.pdbx_seq_one_letter_code
_entity_poly.pdbx_strand_id
1 'polypeptide(L)'
;MTQQDPEELLELSSDTRSIMERHNLRPLWEVEDDFGNVIDDLEADIWKWEDIQAAIDGIEADVPIADLPPGFQRRVAVPINASYGNAISNTIYVGIQTVSPGETAPSHRHGANALRFTIDGSEDMKTVVAGEEFPMRDNDLITTPQWEWHDHVND
;
A
#
# COMPACT_ATOMS: atom_id res chain seq x y z
N MET A 1 -20.77 -16.03 -18.77
CA MET A 1 -20.27 -14.90 -17.98
C MET A 1 -18.77 -14.88 -18.23
N THR A 2 -18.30 -13.99 -19.08
CA THR A 2 -16.88 -13.78 -19.34
C THR A 2 -16.28 -13.17 -18.09
N GLN A 3 -15.36 -13.86 -17.48
CA GLN A 3 -14.53 -13.34 -16.39
C GLN A 3 -13.74 -12.20 -17.00
N GLN A 4 -14.05 -10.95 -16.63
CA GLN A 4 -13.24 -9.79 -16.99
C GLN A 4 -11.88 -9.96 -16.32
N ASP A 5 -10.84 -9.76 -17.09
CA ASP A 5 -9.46 -9.81 -16.61
C ASP A 5 -9.29 -8.71 -15.53
N PRO A 6 -8.84 -9.02 -14.32
CA PRO A 6 -8.69 -8.01 -13.26
C PRO A 6 -7.76 -6.85 -13.65
N GLU A 7 -6.86 -7.06 -14.58
CA GLU A 7 -5.95 -6.04 -15.09
C GLU A 7 -6.63 -4.96 -15.95
N GLU A 8 -7.83 -5.22 -16.49
CA GLU A 8 -8.53 -4.29 -17.39
C GLU A 8 -9.33 -3.20 -16.63
N LEU A 9 -9.40 -3.27 -15.30
CA LEU A 9 -10.30 -2.42 -14.48
C LEU A 9 -9.61 -1.30 -13.70
N LEU A 10 -8.26 -1.20 -13.72
CA LEU A 10 -7.53 -0.27 -12.86
C LEU A 10 -6.51 0.56 -13.66
N GLU A 11 -7.02 1.41 -14.54
CA GLU A 11 -6.16 2.37 -15.21
C GLU A 11 -5.96 3.61 -14.33
N LEU A 12 -4.73 3.81 -13.88
CA LEU A 12 -4.29 5.10 -13.34
C LEU A 12 -4.28 6.13 -14.47
N SER A 13 -4.57 7.39 -14.14
CA SER A 13 -4.40 8.48 -15.10
C SER A 13 -2.95 8.54 -15.61
N SER A 14 -2.77 9.07 -16.82
CA SER A 14 -1.43 9.25 -17.41
C SER A 14 -0.50 10.08 -16.50
N ASP A 15 -1.06 11.04 -15.78
CA ASP A 15 -0.30 11.92 -14.90
C ASP A 15 0.15 11.17 -13.65
N THR A 16 -0.75 10.40 -12.99
CA THR A 16 -0.41 9.56 -11.85
C THR A 16 0.62 8.50 -12.23
N ARG A 17 0.41 7.81 -13.36
CA ARG A 17 1.37 6.84 -13.89
C ARG A 17 2.75 7.46 -14.09
N SER A 18 2.81 8.62 -14.73
CA SER A 18 4.05 9.34 -14.99
C SER A 18 4.79 9.78 -13.70
N ILE A 19 4.04 10.17 -12.65
CA ILE A 19 4.63 10.48 -11.35
C ILE A 19 5.23 9.22 -10.74
N MET A 20 4.47 8.12 -10.70
CA MET A 20 4.93 6.86 -10.10
C MET A 20 6.18 6.31 -10.81
N GLU A 21 6.18 6.25 -12.13
CA GLU A 21 7.32 5.76 -12.92
C GLU A 21 8.58 6.63 -12.69
N ARG A 22 8.43 7.95 -12.67
CA ARG A 22 9.54 8.89 -12.49
C ARG A 22 10.22 8.75 -11.13
N HIS A 23 9.48 8.31 -10.12
CA HIS A 23 9.97 8.20 -8.73
C HIS A 23 10.12 6.75 -8.27
N ASN A 24 10.14 5.77 -9.18
CA ASN A 24 10.26 4.34 -8.88
C ASN A 24 9.21 3.87 -7.85
N LEU A 25 7.95 4.23 -8.10
CA LEU A 25 6.80 3.80 -7.32
C LEU A 25 5.91 2.91 -8.19
N ARG A 26 5.25 1.94 -7.58
CA ARG A 26 4.25 1.10 -8.23
C ARG A 26 3.04 0.92 -7.32
N PRO A 27 1.83 0.79 -7.88
CA PRO A 27 0.67 0.40 -7.08
C PRO A 27 0.80 -1.06 -6.64
N LEU A 28 0.24 -1.39 -5.48
CA LEU A 28 0.37 -2.73 -4.89
C LEU A 28 -0.05 -3.86 -5.84
N TRP A 29 -1.11 -3.66 -6.60
CA TRP A 29 -1.66 -4.68 -7.51
C TRP A 29 -0.79 -4.98 -8.75
N GLU A 30 0.28 -4.22 -8.95
CA GLU A 30 1.27 -4.44 -10.01
C GLU A 30 2.60 -4.99 -9.48
N VAL A 31 2.73 -5.19 -8.16
CA VAL A 31 3.95 -5.73 -7.55
C VAL A 31 3.85 -7.24 -7.46
N GLU A 32 4.75 -7.95 -8.12
CA GLU A 32 4.85 -9.40 -8.03
C GLU A 32 5.46 -9.81 -6.68
N ASP A 33 4.91 -10.87 -6.08
CA ASP A 33 5.42 -11.48 -4.85
C ASP A 33 6.68 -12.31 -5.15
N ASP A 34 7.82 -11.66 -5.25
CA ASP A 34 9.12 -12.33 -5.34
C ASP A 34 9.97 -12.08 -4.08
N PHE A 35 9.36 -12.30 -2.91
CA PHE A 35 10.05 -12.17 -1.63
C PHE A 35 10.89 -13.41 -1.34
N GLY A 36 12.20 -13.26 -1.26
CA GLY A 36 13.09 -14.28 -0.72
C GLY A 36 14.31 -14.60 -1.56
N ASN A 37 14.46 -14.01 -2.73
CA ASN A 37 15.71 -14.15 -3.48
C ASN A 37 16.81 -13.29 -2.84
N VAL A 38 17.96 -13.88 -2.61
CA VAL A 38 19.15 -13.12 -2.16
C VAL A 38 19.64 -12.28 -3.33
N ILE A 39 19.79 -10.96 -3.08
CA ILE A 39 20.33 -10.02 -4.04
C ILE A 39 21.67 -9.56 -3.52
N ASP A 40 22.72 -9.89 -4.27
CA ASP A 40 24.08 -9.57 -3.86
C ASP A 40 24.47 -8.10 -4.11
N ASP A 41 23.73 -7.39 -4.99
CA ASP A 41 24.09 -6.05 -5.47
C ASP A 41 22.93 -5.03 -5.27
N LEU A 42 22.32 -5.02 -4.08
CA LEU A 42 21.31 -4.02 -3.76
C LEU A 42 21.95 -2.64 -3.55
N GLU A 43 21.65 -1.68 -4.42
CA GLU A 43 22.15 -0.32 -4.32
C GLU A 43 21.28 0.52 -3.35
N ALA A 44 21.90 1.52 -2.72
CA ALA A 44 21.15 2.47 -1.89
C ALA A 44 20.29 3.38 -2.77
N ASP A 45 19.05 3.62 -2.33
CA ASP A 45 18.09 4.48 -3.05
C ASP A 45 17.36 5.40 -2.06
N ILE A 46 16.69 6.44 -2.57
CA ILE A 46 15.95 7.41 -1.78
C ILE A 46 14.63 7.79 -2.46
N TRP A 47 13.53 7.65 -1.72
CA TRP A 47 12.21 8.13 -2.13
C TRP A 47 11.85 9.34 -1.29
N LYS A 48 11.77 10.52 -1.91
CA LYS A 48 11.40 11.74 -1.24
C LYS A 48 9.92 11.74 -0.90
N TRP A 49 9.60 12.25 0.28
CA TRP A 49 8.20 12.29 0.73
C TRP A 49 7.29 13.07 -0.22
N GLU A 50 7.76 14.20 -0.77
CA GLU A 50 6.99 15.00 -1.73
C GLU A 50 6.57 14.21 -2.99
N ASP A 51 7.42 13.28 -3.45
CA ASP A 51 7.16 12.43 -4.62
C ASP A 51 6.19 11.30 -4.28
N ILE A 52 6.35 10.69 -3.08
CA ILE A 52 5.44 9.69 -2.54
C ILE A 52 4.04 10.30 -2.35
N GLN A 53 3.95 11.48 -1.75
CA GLN A 53 2.69 12.17 -1.52
C GLN A 53 1.95 12.44 -2.85
N ALA A 54 2.65 12.96 -3.85
CA ALA A 54 2.05 13.21 -5.16
C ALA A 54 1.52 11.91 -5.82
N ALA A 55 2.21 10.78 -5.64
CA ALA A 55 1.75 9.49 -6.15
C ALA A 55 0.51 8.98 -5.40
N ILE A 56 0.47 9.12 -4.08
CA ILE A 56 -0.68 8.73 -3.24
C ILE A 56 -1.90 9.57 -3.59
N ASP A 57 -1.75 10.90 -3.67
CA ASP A 57 -2.83 11.82 -4.03
C ASP A 57 -3.42 11.46 -5.40
N GLY A 58 -2.55 11.08 -6.35
CA GLY A 58 -2.97 10.62 -7.66
C GLY A 58 -3.76 9.31 -7.61
N ILE A 59 -3.27 8.29 -6.90
CA ILE A 59 -3.98 7.01 -6.74
C ILE A 59 -5.35 7.24 -6.07
N GLU A 60 -5.40 8.10 -5.07
CA GLU A 60 -6.63 8.41 -4.34
C GLU A 60 -7.68 9.08 -5.24
N ALA A 61 -7.24 9.98 -6.10
CA ALA A 61 -8.12 10.67 -7.05
C ALA A 61 -8.61 9.75 -8.18
N ASP A 62 -7.77 8.81 -8.63
CA ASP A 62 -8.05 7.97 -9.79
C ASP A 62 -8.85 6.70 -9.44
N VAL A 63 -8.65 6.12 -8.24
CA VAL A 63 -9.16 4.78 -7.91
C VAL A 63 -9.85 4.76 -6.54
N PRO A 64 -11.19 4.72 -6.50
CA PRO A 64 -11.94 4.42 -5.28
C PRO A 64 -11.57 3.03 -4.72
N ILE A 65 -11.49 2.88 -3.40
CA ILE A 65 -11.19 1.57 -2.77
C ILE A 65 -12.21 0.49 -3.21
N ALA A 66 -13.46 0.86 -3.38
CA ALA A 66 -14.53 -0.05 -3.77
C ALA A 66 -14.35 -0.66 -5.17
N ASP A 67 -13.61 0.01 -6.04
CA ASP A 67 -13.36 -0.42 -7.43
C ASP A 67 -12.14 -1.34 -7.54
N LEU A 68 -11.34 -1.46 -6.48
CA LEU A 68 -10.20 -2.36 -6.42
C LEU A 68 -10.64 -3.85 -6.41
N PRO A 69 -9.87 -4.75 -7.05
CA PRO A 69 -10.21 -6.18 -7.09
C PRO A 69 -10.34 -6.79 -5.70
N PRO A 70 -11.23 -7.77 -5.51
CA PRO A 70 -11.31 -8.51 -4.25
C PRO A 70 -9.94 -9.06 -3.83
N GLY A 71 -9.55 -8.79 -2.58
CA GLY A 71 -8.24 -9.15 -2.03
C GLY A 71 -7.16 -8.07 -2.17
N PHE A 72 -7.35 -7.09 -3.04
CA PHE A 72 -6.46 -5.93 -3.23
C PHE A 72 -7.13 -4.59 -2.92
N GLN A 73 -8.23 -4.59 -2.19
CA GLN A 73 -9.01 -3.38 -1.86
C GLN A 73 -8.27 -2.45 -0.89
N ARG A 74 -7.08 -2.03 -1.29
CA ARG A 74 -6.19 -1.12 -0.56
C ARG A 74 -5.44 -0.26 -1.54
N ARG A 75 -5.51 1.05 -1.37
CA ARG A 75 -4.67 1.99 -2.14
C ARG A 75 -3.31 2.07 -1.47
N VAL A 76 -2.32 1.44 -2.09
CA VAL A 76 -0.95 1.37 -1.57
C VAL A 76 0.03 1.73 -2.68
N ALA A 77 0.86 2.72 -2.45
CA ALA A 77 2.05 2.98 -3.25
C ALA A 77 3.24 2.21 -2.65
N VAL A 78 3.90 1.44 -3.50
CA VAL A 78 5.06 0.62 -3.10
C VAL A 78 6.32 1.23 -3.70
N PRO A 79 7.28 1.69 -2.88
CA PRO A 79 8.59 2.11 -3.35
C PRO A 79 9.35 0.92 -3.94
N ILE A 80 9.94 1.11 -5.11
CA ILE A 80 10.68 0.07 -5.84
C ILE A 80 12.14 0.50 -5.98
N ASN A 81 13.05 -0.28 -5.40
CA ASN A 81 14.47 -0.09 -5.63
C ASN A 81 14.82 -0.51 -7.06
N ALA A 82 15.40 0.39 -7.83
CA ALA A 82 15.70 0.16 -9.25
C ALA A 82 16.65 -1.00 -9.49
N SER A 83 17.56 -1.30 -8.56
CA SER A 83 18.48 -2.44 -8.65
C SER A 83 17.81 -3.78 -8.35
N TYR A 84 16.65 -3.76 -7.66
CA TYR A 84 15.86 -4.96 -7.38
C TYR A 84 14.65 -5.12 -8.30
N GLY A 85 13.93 -4.05 -8.54
CA GLY A 85 12.81 -4.03 -9.48
C GLY A 85 11.44 -4.46 -8.90
N ASN A 86 11.34 -4.90 -7.64
CA ASN A 86 10.11 -5.47 -7.10
C ASN A 86 9.66 -4.90 -5.75
N ALA A 87 10.58 -4.45 -4.91
CA ALA A 87 10.33 -3.80 -3.61
C ALA A 87 11.53 -2.93 -3.23
N ILE A 88 11.57 -2.39 -2.01
CA ILE A 88 12.75 -1.67 -1.51
C ILE A 88 13.94 -2.60 -1.28
N SER A 89 13.68 -3.88 -0.96
CA SER A 89 14.69 -4.94 -0.81
C SER A 89 13.99 -6.30 -0.84
N ASN A 90 14.78 -7.37 -0.85
CA ASN A 90 14.29 -8.75 -0.79
C ASN A 90 13.81 -9.20 0.61
N THR A 91 14.02 -8.39 1.64
CA THR A 91 13.71 -8.75 3.05
C THR A 91 12.74 -7.79 3.72
N ILE A 92 12.57 -6.59 3.16
CA ILE A 92 11.68 -5.56 3.69
C ILE A 92 10.75 -5.10 2.57
N TYR A 93 9.45 -5.19 2.84
CA TYR A 93 8.41 -4.58 2.03
C TYR A 93 7.94 -3.31 2.71
N VAL A 94 7.84 -2.21 1.97
CA VAL A 94 7.24 -0.97 2.43
C VAL A 94 6.10 -0.61 1.49
N GLY A 95 4.94 -0.33 2.07
CA GLY A 95 3.79 0.20 1.36
C GLY A 95 3.29 1.44 2.06
N ILE A 96 2.98 2.48 1.32
CA ILE A 96 2.34 3.68 1.82
C ILE A 96 0.87 3.60 1.43
N GLN A 97 0.02 3.40 2.42
CA GLN A 97 -1.43 3.21 2.25
C GLN A 97 -2.20 4.47 2.60
N THR A 98 -3.26 4.75 1.85
CA THR A 98 -4.24 5.80 2.17
C THR A 98 -5.64 5.20 2.32
N VAL A 99 -6.40 5.75 3.26
CA VAL A 99 -7.82 5.47 3.50
C VAL A 99 -8.52 6.80 3.74
N SER A 100 -9.30 7.26 2.79
CA SER A 100 -9.99 8.56 2.87
C SER A 100 -11.14 8.51 3.89
N PRO A 101 -11.59 9.64 4.42
CA PRO A 101 -12.78 9.70 5.29
C PRO A 101 -14.00 9.02 4.67
N GLY A 102 -14.67 8.18 5.44
CA GLY A 102 -15.80 7.37 5.02
C GLY A 102 -15.44 6.08 4.29
N GLU A 103 -14.15 5.73 4.18
CA GLU A 103 -13.70 4.51 3.53
C GLU A 103 -13.27 3.43 4.52
N THR A 104 -13.33 2.20 4.04
CA THR A 104 -12.83 1.01 4.74
C THR A 104 -11.97 0.19 3.79
N ALA A 105 -10.73 -0.08 4.17
CA ALA A 105 -9.90 -1.10 3.56
C ALA A 105 -10.27 -2.46 4.19
N PRO A 106 -10.91 -3.39 3.44
CA PRO A 106 -11.52 -4.59 4.00
C PRO A 106 -10.55 -5.50 4.73
N SER A 107 -11.13 -6.27 5.66
CA SER A 107 -10.38 -7.21 6.49
C SER A 107 -9.66 -8.27 5.66
N HIS A 108 -8.39 -8.44 5.99
CA HIS A 108 -7.48 -9.40 5.36
C HIS A 108 -6.44 -9.91 6.36
N ARG A 109 -5.62 -10.84 5.94
CA ARG A 109 -4.45 -11.33 6.70
C ARG A 109 -3.35 -11.77 5.75
N HIS A 110 -2.12 -11.75 6.23
CA HIS A 110 -0.94 -12.19 5.49
C HIS A 110 0.09 -12.87 6.40
N GLY A 111 1.04 -13.59 5.80
CA GLY A 111 2.05 -14.35 6.54
C GLY A 111 3.14 -13.50 7.18
N ALA A 112 3.34 -12.26 6.72
CA ALA A 112 4.30 -11.34 7.32
C ALA A 112 3.70 -10.62 8.54
N ASN A 113 4.53 -10.30 9.54
CA ASN A 113 4.17 -9.28 10.53
C ASN A 113 4.15 -7.93 9.83
N ALA A 114 3.23 -7.04 10.25
CA ALA A 114 3.22 -5.66 9.76
C ALA A 114 3.57 -4.68 10.88
N LEU A 115 4.37 -3.68 10.52
CA LEU A 115 4.67 -2.51 11.30
C LEU A 115 4.04 -1.32 10.58
N ARG A 116 3.18 -0.56 11.26
CA ARG A 116 2.54 0.61 10.69
C ARG A 116 2.98 1.85 11.44
N PHE A 117 3.46 2.82 10.70
CA PHE A 117 3.74 4.16 11.20
C PHE A 117 2.74 5.13 10.57
N THR A 118 1.96 5.80 11.40
CA THR A 118 0.95 6.76 10.96
C THR A 118 1.60 8.10 10.67
N ILE A 119 1.46 8.58 9.43
CA ILE A 119 2.02 9.86 8.99
C ILE A 119 0.97 10.96 9.13
N ASP A 120 -0.24 10.68 8.67
CA ASP A 120 -1.42 11.54 8.78
C ASP A 120 -2.58 10.69 9.26
N GLY A 121 -3.08 10.96 10.46
CA GLY A 121 -4.07 10.15 11.13
C GLY A 121 -4.98 10.97 12.04
N SER A 122 -5.95 10.28 12.66
CA SER A 122 -6.92 10.91 13.56
C SER A 122 -7.46 9.92 14.59
N GLU A 123 -8.36 10.37 15.47
CA GLU A 123 -9.12 9.49 16.36
C GLU A 123 -10.14 8.63 15.59
N ASP A 124 -10.58 9.09 14.43
CA ASP A 124 -11.60 8.42 13.60
C ASP A 124 -10.95 7.38 12.67
N MET A 125 -9.66 7.52 12.37
CA MET A 125 -8.89 6.52 11.65
C MET A 125 -8.43 5.42 12.59
N LYS A 126 -8.75 4.16 12.27
CA LYS A 126 -8.47 3.00 13.10
C LYS A 126 -7.88 1.85 12.29
N THR A 127 -7.02 1.07 12.91
CA THR A 127 -6.79 -0.32 12.50
C THR A 127 -7.51 -1.25 13.46
N VAL A 128 -8.22 -2.23 12.93
CA VAL A 128 -8.85 -3.29 13.73
C VAL A 128 -8.00 -4.54 13.60
N VAL A 129 -7.51 -5.08 14.71
CA VAL A 129 -6.67 -6.28 14.72
C VAL A 129 -7.32 -7.31 15.64
N ALA A 130 -7.63 -8.49 15.12
CA ALA A 130 -8.30 -9.56 15.86
C ALA A 130 -9.63 -9.09 16.53
N GLY A 131 -10.30 -8.09 15.95
CA GLY A 131 -11.53 -7.50 16.47
C GLY A 131 -11.34 -6.39 17.51
N GLU A 132 -10.11 -6.01 17.82
CA GLU A 132 -9.81 -4.87 18.70
C GLU A 132 -9.45 -3.63 17.87
N GLU A 133 -10.07 -2.49 18.19
CA GLU A 133 -9.85 -1.22 17.52
C GLU A 133 -8.68 -0.45 18.14
N PHE A 134 -7.78 0.02 17.29
CA PHE A 134 -6.65 0.86 17.66
C PHE A 134 -6.70 2.16 16.84
N PRO A 135 -6.98 3.33 17.47
CA PRO A 135 -6.88 4.61 16.77
C PRO A 135 -5.48 4.82 16.20
N MET A 136 -5.43 5.42 15.03
CA MET A 136 -4.19 5.69 14.29
C MET A 136 -3.95 7.20 14.25
N ARG A 137 -3.33 7.75 15.28
CA ARG A 137 -3.00 9.17 15.35
C ARG A 137 -1.64 9.44 14.69
N ASP A 138 -1.39 10.68 14.38
CA ASP A 138 -0.09 11.12 13.86
C ASP A 138 1.07 10.60 14.71
N ASN A 139 2.05 10.00 14.02
CA ASN A 139 3.27 9.42 14.59
C ASN A 139 3.07 8.19 15.49
N ASP A 140 1.87 7.60 15.53
CA ASP A 140 1.66 6.33 16.21
C ASP A 140 2.33 5.19 15.45
N LEU A 141 2.83 4.21 16.22
CA LEU A 141 3.44 2.99 15.71
C LEU A 141 2.63 1.78 16.17
N ILE A 142 2.07 1.04 15.23
CA ILE A 142 1.21 -0.11 15.49
C ILE A 142 1.79 -1.36 14.85
N THR A 143 1.73 -2.48 15.56
CA THR A 143 2.12 -3.79 15.02
C THR A 143 0.90 -4.67 14.80
N THR A 144 0.90 -5.39 13.68
CA THR A 144 -0.06 -6.47 13.41
C THR A 144 0.71 -7.78 13.32
N PRO A 145 0.44 -8.75 14.21
CA PRO A 145 1.08 -10.06 14.14
C PRO A 145 0.72 -10.81 12.84
N GLN A 146 1.60 -11.69 12.42
CA GLN A 146 1.38 -12.57 11.26
C GLN A 146 0.06 -13.37 11.43
N TRP A 147 -0.65 -13.53 10.31
CA TRP A 147 -1.91 -14.28 10.22
C TRP A 147 -3.09 -13.74 11.03
N GLU A 148 -2.94 -12.62 11.75
CA GLU A 148 -4.08 -11.97 12.40
C GLU A 148 -4.93 -11.20 11.37
N TRP A 149 -6.24 -11.37 11.47
CA TRP A 149 -7.19 -10.62 10.68
C TRP A 149 -7.14 -9.14 11.08
N HIS A 150 -7.05 -8.29 10.08
CA HIS A 150 -7.02 -6.84 10.30
C HIS A 150 -7.64 -6.08 9.14
N ASP A 151 -8.18 -4.92 9.46
CA ASP A 151 -8.71 -3.93 8.51
C ASP A 151 -8.32 -2.51 8.93
N HIS A 152 -8.69 -1.54 8.08
CA HIS A 152 -8.48 -0.13 8.36
C HIS A 152 -9.75 0.63 8.02
N VAL A 153 -10.19 1.46 8.93
CA VAL A 153 -11.41 2.25 8.84
C VAL A 153 -11.06 3.71 9.08
N ASN A 154 -11.64 4.61 8.29
CA ASN A 154 -11.61 6.05 8.51
C ASN A 154 -13.06 6.55 8.50
N ASP A 155 -13.66 6.68 9.70
CA ASP A 155 -15.08 7.06 9.91
C ASP A 155 -15.35 8.54 9.61
#